data_76297b4ce62d81cadfae49943e5ce0a4
#
_entry.id   76297b4ce62d81cadfae49943e5ce0a4
#
_cell.length_a   1.000
_cell.length_b   1.000
_cell.length_c   1.000
_cell.angle_alpha   90.00
_cell.angle_beta   90.00
_cell.angle_gamma   90.00
#
_symmetry.space_group_name_H-M   'P 1'
#
loop_
_entity.id
_entity.type
_entity.pdbx_description
1 polymer ?
#
loop_
_entity_poly.entity_id
_entity_poly.type
_entity_poly.pdbx_seq_one_letter_code
_entity_poly.pdbx_strand_id
1 'polypeptide(L)'
;MRVLLVEDEQPLAGYIQAGLRKHGFTVDVALDGRSALDKCEITPYEVVVLDRDLPLVHGDAVCRRLARAGRSRVLMLTASDAVEDRVGGLMLGADDYLGKPFAFSELVARVHALLRRSTPARPPVLRAAGVALDPARRTAERDGRLLSLTPKEFGVLEQLLAADGDVVSAETLLDKVWDEHADPFTNAVRITVGTLRRKLGDPPLIETVTGAGYRIVGG
;
A
#
# COMPACT_ATOMS: atom_id res chain seq x y z
N MET A 1 -3.07 -1.14 0.66
CA MET A 1 -1.66 -0.94 1.07
C MET A 1 -1.22 0.43 0.63
N ARG A 2 -0.79 1.27 1.58
CA ARG A 2 -0.47 2.68 1.34
C ARG A 2 1.04 2.89 1.33
N VAL A 3 1.54 3.49 0.25
CA VAL A 3 2.97 3.74 -0.01
C VAL A 3 3.19 5.25 -0.08
N LEU A 4 4.22 5.76 0.59
CA LEU A 4 4.73 7.10 0.35
C LEU A 4 5.89 7.01 -0.65
N LEU A 5 5.79 7.75 -1.73
CA LEU A 5 6.89 7.97 -2.67
C LEU A 5 7.52 9.33 -2.38
N VAL A 6 8.82 9.35 -2.11
CA VAL A 6 9.58 10.59 -1.87
C VAL A 6 10.61 10.72 -2.98
N GLU A 7 10.37 11.65 -3.89
CA GLU A 7 11.18 11.87 -5.10
C GLU A 7 10.98 13.32 -5.55
N ASP A 8 12.03 14.10 -5.69
CA ASP A 8 11.95 15.52 -6.04
C ASP A 8 11.83 15.76 -7.55
N GLU A 9 12.26 14.82 -8.38
CA GLU A 9 12.11 14.89 -9.81
C GLU A 9 10.68 14.55 -10.23
N GLN A 10 9.85 15.58 -10.43
CA GLN A 10 8.40 15.43 -10.68
C GLN A 10 8.05 14.46 -11.83
N PRO A 11 8.74 14.46 -13.01
CA PRO A 11 8.43 13.49 -14.06
C PRO A 11 8.65 12.04 -13.61
N LEU A 12 9.73 11.77 -12.88
CA LEU A 12 10.03 10.44 -12.35
C LEU A 12 9.03 10.06 -11.26
N ALA A 13 8.73 10.96 -10.34
CA ALA A 13 7.71 10.76 -9.29
C ALA A 13 6.36 10.41 -9.91
N GLY A 14 5.92 11.15 -10.94
CA GLY A 14 4.66 10.89 -11.64
C GLY A 14 4.65 9.52 -12.33
N TYR A 15 5.75 9.14 -12.98
CA TYR A 15 5.89 7.82 -13.60
C TYR A 15 5.80 6.68 -12.57
N ILE A 16 6.57 6.78 -11.48
CA ILE A 16 6.57 5.77 -10.41
C ILE A 16 5.20 5.68 -9.75
N GLN A 17 4.58 6.83 -9.43
CA GLN A 17 3.25 6.88 -8.83
C GLN A 17 2.19 6.18 -9.71
N ALA A 18 2.15 6.54 -11.00
CA ALA A 18 1.19 5.95 -11.94
C ALA A 18 1.39 4.44 -12.08
N GLY A 19 2.64 4.00 -12.12
CA GLY A 19 2.99 2.59 -12.19
C GLY A 19 2.55 1.82 -10.94
N LEU A 20 2.90 2.31 -9.74
CA LEU A 20 2.53 1.67 -8.47
C LEU A 20 0.99 1.63 -8.30
N ARG A 21 0.27 2.69 -8.70
CA ARG A 21 -1.21 2.69 -8.68
C ARG A 21 -1.80 1.63 -9.59
N LYS A 22 -1.23 1.38 -10.78
CA LYS A 22 -1.64 0.26 -11.67
C LYS A 22 -1.45 -1.10 -11.01
N HIS A 23 -0.43 -1.24 -10.16
CA HIS A 23 -0.21 -2.43 -9.34
C HIS A 23 -1.05 -2.46 -8.06
N GLY A 24 -1.99 -1.50 -7.89
CA GLY A 24 -3.00 -1.49 -6.84
C GLY A 24 -2.54 -0.96 -5.50
N PHE A 25 -1.42 -0.24 -5.47
CA PHE A 25 -1.01 0.52 -4.28
C PHE A 25 -1.78 1.84 -4.19
N THR A 26 -2.05 2.27 -2.98
CA THR A 26 -2.42 3.66 -2.70
C THR A 26 -1.13 4.43 -2.54
N VAL A 27 -0.89 5.48 -3.35
CA VAL A 27 0.41 6.16 -3.41
C VAL A 27 0.24 7.65 -3.21
N ASP A 28 0.80 8.15 -2.12
CA ASP A 28 1.01 9.57 -1.87
C ASP A 28 2.42 9.96 -2.28
N VAL A 29 2.64 11.23 -2.62
CA VAL A 29 3.94 11.75 -3.07
C VAL A 29 4.40 12.89 -2.19
N ALA A 30 5.68 12.89 -1.84
CA ALA A 30 6.40 14.03 -1.27
C ALA A 30 7.56 14.39 -2.19
N LEU A 31 7.79 15.69 -2.42
CA LEU A 31 8.83 16.17 -3.34
C LEU A 31 10.10 16.60 -2.60
N ASP A 32 10.14 16.40 -1.29
CA ASP A 32 11.30 16.73 -0.43
C ASP A 32 11.21 15.93 0.88
N GLY A 33 12.36 15.85 1.57
CA GLY A 33 12.45 15.07 2.80
C GLY A 33 11.69 15.68 3.99
N ARG A 34 11.43 16.98 4.01
CA ARG A 34 10.65 17.62 5.07
C ARG A 34 9.17 17.24 4.95
N SER A 35 8.60 17.45 3.78
CA SER A 35 7.23 17.03 3.46
C SER A 35 7.00 15.54 3.71
N ALA A 36 8.01 14.70 3.43
CA ALA A 36 7.92 13.27 3.71
C ALA A 36 7.76 12.98 5.19
N LEU A 37 8.53 13.65 6.06
CA LEU A 37 8.43 13.48 7.50
C LEU A 37 7.08 13.97 8.04
N ASP A 38 6.63 15.14 7.60
CA ASP A 38 5.35 15.73 8.01
C ASP A 38 4.17 14.80 7.63
N LYS A 39 4.21 14.20 6.43
CA LYS A 39 3.22 13.20 5.99
C LYS A 39 3.26 11.94 6.86
N CYS A 40 4.44 11.42 7.20
CA CYS A 40 4.58 10.22 8.02
C CYS A 40 4.16 10.42 9.50
N GLU A 41 4.11 11.65 9.99
CA GLU A 41 3.56 11.95 11.32
C GLU A 41 2.03 11.84 11.35
N ILE A 42 1.37 12.22 10.26
CA ILE A 42 -0.09 12.27 10.14
C ILE A 42 -0.65 10.94 9.62
N THR A 43 0.01 10.36 8.62
CA THR A 43 -0.50 9.20 7.88
C THR A 43 0.41 7.99 8.07
N PRO A 44 -0.12 6.83 8.47
CA PRO A 44 0.65 5.59 8.54
C PRO A 44 0.87 5.02 7.13
N TYR A 45 2.13 4.95 6.71
CA TYR A 45 2.54 4.27 5.47
C TYR A 45 3.17 2.94 5.79
N GLU A 46 2.77 1.89 5.07
CA GLU A 46 3.38 0.57 5.22
C GLU A 46 4.79 0.52 4.63
N VAL A 47 4.98 1.20 3.49
CA VAL A 47 6.30 1.32 2.82
C VAL A 47 6.53 2.76 2.42
N VAL A 48 7.76 3.22 2.61
CA VAL A 48 8.26 4.49 2.07
C VAL A 48 9.32 4.18 1.02
N VAL A 49 9.06 4.55 -0.22
CA VAL A 49 10.04 4.54 -1.32
C VAL A 49 10.71 5.90 -1.31
N LEU A 50 11.99 5.94 -0.97
CA LEU A 50 12.68 7.15 -0.58
C LEU A 50 13.90 7.41 -1.45
N ASP A 51 13.90 8.49 -2.21
CA ASP A 51 15.13 8.93 -2.87
C ASP A 51 16.15 9.42 -1.84
N ARG A 52 17.40 9.13 -2.12
CA ARG A 52 18.52 9.55 -1.25
C ARG A 52 18.81 11.03 -1.37
N ASP A 53 18.86 11.55 -2.60
CA ASP A 53 19.32 12.90 -2.92
C ASP A 53 18.13 13.89 -2.97
N LEU A 54 17.58 14.18 -1.79
CA LEU A 54 16.42 15.05 -1.64
C LEU A 54 16.80 16.45 -1.16
N PRO A 55 16.06 17.48 -1.58
CA PRO A 55 16.19 18.83 -1.05
C PRO A 55 15.62 18.93 0.38
N LEU A 56 15.99 20.01 1.09
CA LEU A 56 15.61 20.40 2.44
C LEU A 56 16.11 19.41 3.52
N VAL A 57 15.68 18.16 3.46
CA VAL A 57 16.13 17.09 4.37
C VAL A 57 16.59 15.91 3.53
N HIS A 58 17.89 15.62 3.57
CA HIS A 58 18.51 14.52 2.82
C HIS A 58 17.88 13.18 3.20
N GLY A 59 17.72 12.27 2.21
CA GLY A 59 17.04 10.98 2.38
C GLY A 59 17.64 10.13 3.51
N ASP A 60 18.95 10.16 3.73
CA ASP A 60 19.60 9.47 4.86
C ASP A 60 19.07 9.94 6.23
N ALA A 61 18.75 11.23 6.37
CA ALA A 61 18.19 11.76 7.61
C ALA A 61 16.72 11.37 7.78
N VAL A 62 15.96 11.35 6.69
CA VAL A 62 14.58 10.85 6.67
C VAL A 62 14.57 9.38 7.05
N CYS A 63 15.40 8.55 6.40
CA CYS A 63 15.51 7.12 6.67
C CYS A 63 15.79 6.83 8.15
N ARG A 64 16.78 7.50 8.75
CA ARG A 64 17.10 7.34 10.18
C ARG A 64 15.93 7.66 11.10
N ARG A 65 15.16 8.69 10.79
CA ARG A 65 13.95 9.04 11.59
C ARG A 65 12.87 7.99 11.46
N LEU A 66 12.59 7.51 10.25
CA LEU A 66 11.60 6.47 9.99
C LEU A 66 11.99 5.14 10.63
N ALA A 67 13.28 4.75 10.53
CA ALA A 67 13.79 3.54 11.16
C ALA A 67 13.65 3.57 12.69
N ARG A 68 13.93 4.72 13.32
CA ARG A 68 13.74 4.89 14.78
C ARG A 68 12.27 4.82 15.18
N ALA A 69 11.37 5.34 14.34
CA ALA A 69 9.92 5.28 14.60
C ALA A 69 9.37 3.85 14.43
N GLY A 70 9.98 3.02 13.59
CA GLY A 70 9.62 1.61 13.38
C GLY A 70 8.22 1.37 12.79
N ARG A 71 7.60 2.40 12.23
CA ARG A 71 6.21 2.35 11.74
C ARG A 71 6.09 1.99 10.27
N SER A 72 7.15 2.22 9.49
CA SER A 72 7.18 2.02 8.03
C SER A 72 8.41 1.24 7.64
N ARG A 73 8.33 0.49 6.54
CA ARG A 73 9.50 -0.08 5.87
C ARG A 73 10.05 0.92 4.86
N VAL A 74 11.37 1.01 4.77
CA VAL A 74 12.04 1.97 3.89
C VAL A 74 12.76 1.24 2.77
N LEU A 75 12.37 1.52 1.52
CA LEU A 75 13.10 1.18 0.30
C LEU A 75 13.83 2.43 -0.18
N MET A 76 15.15 2.43 -0.06
CA MET A 76 15.97 3.55 -0.51
C MET A 76 16.24 3.44 -2.02
N LEU A 77 16.01 4.52 -2.77
CA LEU A 77 16.48 4.68 -4.15
C LEU A 77 17.82 5.42 -4.12
N THR A 78 18.79 4.96 -4.89
CA THR A 78 20.14 5.56 -4.90
C THR A 78 20.72 5.59 -6.31
N ALA A 79 21.41 6.68 -6.66
CA ALA A 79 22.13 6.80 -7.91
C ALA A 79 23.46 6.00 -7.92
N SER A 80 23.94 5.54 -6.75
CA SER A 80 25.22 4.85 -6.62
C SER A 80 25.05 3.33 -6.56
N ASP A 81 25.75 2.65 -7.48
CA ASP A 81 25.91 1.19 -7.50
C ASP A 81 27.08 0.70 -6.60
N ALA A 82 27.80 1.60 -5.96
CA ALA A 82 28.94 1.25 -5.12
C ALA A 82 28.52 0.40 -3.92
N VAL A 83 29.21 -0.72 -3.72
CA VAL A 83 28.97 -1.64 -2.60
C VAL A 83 29.12 -0.91 -1.26
N GLU A 84 30.00 0.06 -1.18
CA GLU A 84 30.27 0.88 0.01
C GLU A 84 29.07 1.75 0.40
N ASP A 85 28.34 2.31 -0.57
CA ASP A 85 27.13 3.09 -0.33
C ASP A 85 25.97 2.22 0.14
N ARG A 86 25.85 0.97 -0.35
CA ARG A 86 24.84 0.01 0.14
C ARG A 86 25.13 -0.46 1.56
N VAL A 87 26.39 -0.68 1.91
CA VAL A 87 26.81 -1.05 3.28
C VAL A 87 26.58 0.11 4.25
N GLY A 88 26.97 1.34 3.86
CA GLY A 88 26.70 2.55 4.64
C GLY A 88 25.20 2.78 4.85
N GLY A 89 24.39 2.53 3.83
CA GLY A 89 22.95 2.70 3.86
C GLY A 89 22.22 1.65 4.73
N LEU A 90 22.63 0.38 4.73
CA LEU A 90 22.11 -0.63 5.66
C LEU A 90 22.33 -0.24 7.12
N MET A 91 23.43 0.46 7.43
CA MET A 91 23.67 1.04 8.77
C MET A 91 22.74 2.22 9.10
N LEU A 92 22.07 2.83 8.10
CA LEU A 92 21.11 3.92 8.32
C LEU A 92 19.71 3.41 8.72
N GLY A 93 19.47 2.09 8.62
CA GLY A 93 18.22 1.45 9.02
C GLY A 93 17.19 1.32 7.90
N ALA A 94 17.58 1.46 6.63
CA ALA A 94 16.72 1.09 5.51
C ALA A 94 16.54 -0.44 5.46
N ASP A 95 15.36 -0.88 5.03
CA ASP A 95 15.00 -2.30 4.93
C ASP A 95 15.44 -2.92 3.60
N ASP A 96 15.59 -2.11 2.54
CA ASP A 96 16.11 -2.54 1.23
C ASP A 96 16.60 -1.34 0.41
N TYR A 97 17.37 -1.61 -0.67
CA TYR A 97 17.97 -0.63 -1.58
C TYR A 97 17.72 -1.00 -3.03
N LEU A 98 17.53 0.03 -3.88
CA LEU A 98 17.37 -0.14 -5.31
C LEU A 98 18.17 0.94 -6.04
N GLY A 99 19.16 0.53 -6.85
CA GLY A 99 20.00 1.43 -7.64
C GLY A 99 19.26 2.02 -8.84
N LYS A 100 19.44 3.32 -9.10
CA LYS A 100 19.00 3.99 -10.35
C LYS A 100 20.10 3.82 -11.42
N PRO A 101 19.77 3.47 -12.69
CA PRO A 101 18.42 3.19 -13.20
C PRO A 101 17.96 1.77 -12.86
N PHE A 102 16.66 1.61 -12.59
CA PHE A 102 16.05 0.34 -12.23
C PHE A 102 14.93 -0.08 -13.17
N ALA A 103 14.68 -1.38 -13.26
CA ALA A 103 13.48 -1.89 -13.90
C ALA A 103 12.26 -1.66 -12.99
N PHE A 104 11.16 -1.13 -13.54
CA PHE A 104 9.96 -0.86 -12.76
C PHE A 104 9.39 -2.13 -12.09
N SER A 105 9.49 -3.28 -12.75
CA SER A 105 9.09 -4.58 -12.19
C SER A 105 9.91 -4.96 -10.95
N GLU A 106 11.18 -4.55 -10.86
CA GLU A 106 12.01 -4.77 -9.68
C GLU A 106 11.55 -3.90 -8.50
N LEU A 107 11.26 -2.63 -8.74
CA LEU A 107 10.68 -1.74 -7.72
C LEU A 107 9.41 -2.36 -7.12
N VAL A 108 8.48 -2.79 -7.97
CA VAL A 108 7.22 -3.42 -7.53
C VAL A 108 7.48 -4.68 -6.72
N ALA A 109 8.40 -5.55 -7.16
CA ALA A 109 8.73 -6.78 -6.45
C ALA A 109 9.31 -6.51 -5.06
N ARG A 110 10.18 -5.49 -4.92
CA ARG A 110 10.78 -5.07 -3.63
C ARG A 110 9.75 -4.47 -2.69
N VAL A 111 8.87 -3.60 -3.18
CA VAL A 111 7.76 -3.05 -2.38
C VAL A 111 6.88 -4.18 -1.84
N HIS A 112 6.52 -5.16 -2.67
CA HIS A 112 5.77 -6.34 -2.20
C HIS A 112 6.56 -7.17 -1.17
N ALA A 113 7.88 -7.32 -1.33
CA ALA A 113 8.71 -8.04 -0.38
C ALA A 113 8.74 -7.36 1.00
N LEU A 114 8.83 -6.04 1.03
CA LEU A 114 8.82 -5.25 2.26
C LEU A 114 7.46 -5.31 2.97
N LEU A 115 6.38 -5.24 2.21
CA LEU A 115 5.03 -5.37 2.75
C LEU A 115 4.80 -6.71 3.44
N ARG A 116 5.36 -7.80 2.93
CA ARG A 116 5.29 -9.11 3.59
C ARG A 116 6.02 -9.14 4.94
N ARG A 117 7.09 -8.36 5.09
CA ARG A 117 7.89 -8.29 6.33
C ARG A 117 7.26 -7.39 7.41
N SER A 118 6.43 -6.44 7.03
CA SER A 118 5.81 -5.46 7.94
C SER A 118 4.55 -5.98 8.63
N THR A 119 4.01 -7.11 8.19
CA THR A 119 2.81 -7.70 8.79
C THR A 119 3.21 -8.96 9.58
N PRO A 120 2.74 -9.17 10.83
CA PRO A 120 2.81 -10.49 11.44
C PRO A 120 2.26 -11.49 10.43
N ALA A 121 2.86 -12.68 10.36
CA ALA A 121 2.62 -13.68 9.31
C ALA A 121 1.11 -13.86 9.02
N ARG A 122 0.57 -12.98 8.19
CA ARG A 122 -0.77 -13.20 7.63
C ARG A 122 -0.65 -14.37 6.66
N PRO A 123 -1.63 -15.26 6.62
CA PRO A 123 -1.62 -16.30 5.62
C PRO A 123 -1.40 -15.66 4.24
N PRO A 124 -0.54 -16.24 3.39
CA PRO A 124 -0.22 -15.68 2.07
C PRO A 124 -1.47 -15.48 1.21
N VAL A 125 -2.56 -16.19 1.53
CA VAL A 125 -3.88 -16.08 0.92
C VAL A 125 -4.90 -15.82 2.03
N LEU A 126 -5.62 -14.70 1.95
CA LEU A 126 -6.73 -14.40 2.85
C LEU A 126 -7.94 -15.23 2.42
N ARG A 127 -8.59 -15.89 3.38
CA ARG A 127 -9.72 -16.78 3.11
C ARG A 127 -10.87 -16.51 4.07
N ALA A 128 -12.07 -16.33 3.53
CA ALA A 128 -13.32 -16.33 4.29
C ALA A 128 -14.49 -16.63 3.34
N ALA A 129 -15.47 -17.39 3.81
CA ALA A 129 -16.77 -17.62 3.15
C ALA A 129 -16.64 -17.97 1.64
N GLY A 130 -15.78 -18.93 1.30
CA GLY A 130 -15.55 -19.35 -0.08
C GLY A 130 -14.66 -18.43 -0.91
N VAL A 131 -14.28 -17.25 -0.39
CA VAL A 131 -13.34 -16.34 -1.06
C VAL A 131 -11.92 -16.68 -0.67
N ALA A 132 -11.03 -16.71 -1.68
CA ALA A 132 -9.58 -16.72 -1.50
C ALA A 132 -8.97 -15.52 -2.25
N LEU A 133 -8.18 -14.71 -1.55
CA LEU A 133 -7.52 -13.53 -2.10
C LEU A 133 -6.01 -13.63 -1.83
N ASP A 134 -5.22 -13.61 -2.90
CA ASP A 134 -3.76 -13.56 -2.84
C ASP A 134 -3.27 -12.13 -3.11
N PRO A 135 -2.84 -11.38 -2.09
CA PRO A 135 -2.35 -10.02 -2.25
C PRO A 135 -1.10 -9.92 -3.11
N ALA A 136 -0.21 -10.94 -3.05
CA ALA A 136 1.07 -10.94 -3.77
C ALA A 136 0.87 -11.15 -5.27
N ARG A 137 -0.07 -12.02 -5.65
CA ARG A 137 -0.42 -12.29 -7.05
C ARG A 137 -1.51 -11.38 -7.58
N ARG A 138 -2.15 -10.60 -6.71
CA ARG A 138 -3.31 -9.75 -7.05
C ARG A 138 -4.45 -10.54 -7.67
N THR A 139 -4.67 -11.76 -7.19
CA THR A 139 -5.76 -12.63 -7.63
C THR A 139 -6.79 -12.82 -6.52
N ALA A 140 -8.05 -12.92 -6.91
CA ALA A 140 -9.13 -13.27 -6.02
C ALA A 140 -10.05 -14.28 -6.71
N GLU A 141 -10.56 -15.22 -5.95
CA GLU A 141 -11.55 -16.19 -6.41
C GLU A 141 -12.65 -16.38 -5.36
N ARG A 142 -13.82 -16.82 -5.79
CA ARG A 142 -14.89 -17.28 -4.93
C ARG A 142 -15.38 -18.62 -5.43
N ASP A 143 -15.32 -19.64 -4.55
CA ASP A 143 -15.74 -21.02 -4.86
C ASP A 143 -15.06 -21.54 -6.15
N GLY A 144 -13.76 -21.25 -6.33
CA GLY A 144 -12.97 -21.62 -7.51
C GLY A 144 -13.19 -20.77 -8.75
N ARG A 145 -14.11 -19.80 -8.73
CA ARG A 145 -14.34 -18.86 -9.83
C ARG A 145 -13.47 -17.60 -9.67
N LEU A 146 -12.58 -17.34 -10.62
CA LEU A 146 -11.78 -16.12 -10.65
C LEU A 146 -12.66 -14.86 -10.72
N LEU A 147 -12.31 -13.87 -9.93
CA LEU A 147 -12.97 -12.57 -9.85
C LEU A 147 -12.16 -11.51 -10.61
N SER A 148 -12.80 -10.85 -11.58
CA SER A 148 -12.20 -9.69 -12.27
C SER A 148 -12.47 -8.42 -11.47
N LEU A 149 -11.56 -8.08 -10.55
CA LEU A 149 -11.66 -6.93 -9.68
C LEU A 149 -10.81 -5.76 -10.17
N THR A 150 -11.34 -4.55 -10.04
CA THR A 150 -10.53 -3.33 -10.17
C THR A 150 -9.59 -3.18 -8.98
N PRO A 151 -8.53 -2.36 -9.05
CA PRO A 151 -7.62 -2.12 -7.93
C PRO A 151 -8.33 -1.68 -6.64
N LYS A 152 -9.38 -0.84 -6.75
CA LYS A 152 -10.15 -0.36 -5.61
C LYS A 152 -11.05 -1.45 -5.01
N GLU A 153 -11.73 -2.23 -5.84
CA GLU A 153 -12.53 -3.38 -5.39
C GLU A 153 -11.65 -4.43 -4.71
N PHE A 154 -10.46 -4.70 -5.27
CA PHE A 154 -9.50 -5.61 -4.67
C PHE A 154 -9.02 -5.12 -3.30
N GLY A 155 -8.65 -3.83 -3.18
CA GLY A 155 -8.25 -3.22 -1.93
C GLY A 155 -9.34 -3.26 -0.86
N VAL A 156 -10.58 -2.97 -1.23
CA VAL A 156 -11.74 -3.08 -0.30
C VAL A 156 -11.91 -4.52 0.18
N LEU A 157 -11.88 -5.50 -0.74
CA LEU A 157 -12.02 -6.91 -0.39
C LEU A 157 -10.88 -7.37 0.53
N GLU A 158 -9.65 -6.95 0.25
CA GLU A 158 -8.48 -7.22 1.08
C GLU A 158 -8.65 -6.70 2.51
N GLN A 159 -9.09 -5.45 2.67
CA GLN A 159 -9.31 -4.87 4.00
C GLN A 159 -10.40 -5.60 4.78
N LEU A 160 -11.51 -5.97 4.12
CA LEU A 160 -12.61 -6.68 4.75
C LEU A 160 -12.21 -8.12 5.14
N LEU A 161 -11.47 -8.83 4.29
CA LEU A 161 -10.95 -10.17 4.61
C LEU A 161 -9.91 -10.12 5.74
N ALA A 162 -9.06 -9.08 5.74
CA ALA A 162 -8.05 -8.90 6.78
C ALA A 162 -8.64 -8.56 8.16
N ALA A 163 -9.85 -8.04 8.20
CA ALA A 163 -10.58 -7.72 9.42
C ALA A 163 -11.26 -8.95 10.05
N ASP A 164 -11.23 -10.10 9.38
CA ASP A 164 -11.68 -11.40 9.92
C ASP A 164 -13.06 -11.37 10.59
N GLY A 165 -14.03 -10.71 9.91
CA GLY A 165 -15.41 -10.56 10.40
C GLY A 165 -15.67 -9.28 11.21
N ASP A 166 -14.63 -8.56 11.62
CA ASP A 166 -14.80 -7.26 12.27
C ASP A 166 -15.34 -6.20 11.29
N VAL A 167 -16.03 -5.20 11.86
CA VAL A 167 -16.60 -4.10 11.06
C VAL A 167 -15.51 -3.11 10.68
N VAL A 168 -15.34 -2.86 9.38
CA VAL A 168 -14.45 -1.83 8.84
C VAL A 168 -15.27 -0.61 8.45
N SER A 169 -14.96 0.55 9.04
CA SER A 169 -15.68 1.79 8.74
C SER A 169 -15.45 2.26 7.30
N ALA A 170 -16.38 3.04 6.76
CA ALA A 170 -16.20 3.66 5.45
C ALA A 170 -15.00 4.61 5.41
N GLU A 171 -14.73 5.31 6.51
CA GLU A 171 -13.57 6.18 6.68
C GLU A 171 -12.25 5.38 6.63
N THR A 172 -12.18 4.26 7.37
CA THR A 172 -11.02 3.35 7.31
C THR A 172 -10.80 2.79 5.91
N LEU A 173 -11.86 2.39 5.20
CA LEU A 173 -11.76 1.92 3.82
C LEU A 173 -11.26 3.03 2.89
N LEU A 174 -11.77 4.26 3.06
CA LEU A 174 -11.32 5.41 2.27
C LEU A 174 -9.83 5.69 2.51
N ASP A 175 -9.40 5.74 3.75
CA ASP A 175 -8.01 5.98 4.13
C ASP A 175 -7.06 4.89 3.60
N LYS A 176 -7.44 3.62 3.70
CA LYS A 176 -6.58 2.49 3.32
C LYS A 176 -6.54 2.19 1.83
N VAL A 177 -7.60 2.52 1.09
CA VAL A 177 -7.77 2.09 -0.30
C VAL A 177 -7.70 3.27 -1.29
N TRP A 178 -7.95 4.51 -0.85
CA TRP A 178 -7.81 5.72 -1.67
C TRP A 178 -6.62 6.55 -1.19
N ASP A 179 -6.08 7.39 -2.07
CA ASP A 179 -4.99 8.31 -1.74
C ASP A 179 -5.47 9.58 -1.02
N GLU A 180 -4.53 10.42 -0.61
CA GLU A 180 -4.78 11.66 0.15
C GLU A 180 -5.68 12.68 -0.57
N HIS A 181 -5.87 12.54 -1.88
CA HIS A 181 -6.73 13.44 -2.67
C HIS A 181 -8.18 12.96 -2.75
N ALA A 182 -8.52 11.83 -2.11
CA ALA A 182 -9.89 11.37 -2.09
C ALA A 182 -10.76 12.28 -1.22
N ASP A 183 -11.84 12.80 -1.79
CA ASP A 183 -12.81 13.59 -1.04
C ASP A 183 -13.47 12.72 0.04
N PRO A 184 -13.34 13.07 1.33
CA PRO A 184 -13.93 12.30 2.43
C PRO A 184 -15.48 12.26 2.39
N PHE A 185 -16.12 13.19 1.70
CA PHE A 185 -17.58 13.21 1.52
C PHE A 185 -18.06 12.43 0.29
N THR A 186 -17.16 11.76 -0.41
CA THR A 186 -17.51 10.98 -1.61
C THR A 186 -18.30 9.71 -1.27
N ASN A 187 -19.17 9.31 -2.20
CA ASN A 187 -19.81 7.99 -2.17
C ASN A 187 -18.93 6.86 -2.74
N ALA A 188 -17.63 7.09 -2.96
CA ALA A 188 -16.72 6.15 -3.64
C ALA A 188 -16.70 4.76 -2.96
N VAL A 189 -16.60 4.71 -1.63
CA VAL A 189 -16.62 3.45 -0.88
C VAL A 189 -17.93 2.71 -1.11
N ARG A 190 -19.07 3.39 -0.97
CA ARG A 190 -20.41 2.79 -1.16
C ARG A 190 -20.59 2.24 -2.57
N ILE A 191 -20.17 3.00 -3.58
CA ILE A 191 -20.24 2.58 -4.98
C ILE A 191 -19.35 1.35 -5.20
N THR A 192 -18.11 1.38 -4.71
CA THR A 192 -17.16 0.26 -4.83
C THR A 192 -17.67 -1.00 -4.15
N VAL A 193 -18.21 -0.89 -2.94
CA VAL A 193 -18.84 -2.02 -2.24
C VAL A 193 -20.03 -2.56 -3.03
N GLY A 194 -20.86 -1.69 -3.62
CA GLY A 194 -21.99 -2.09 -4.45
C GLY A 194 -21.57 -2.88 -5.69
N THR A 195 -20.51 -2.46 -6.39
CA THR A 195 -19.97 -3.17 -7.56
C THR A 195 -19.26 -4.47 -7.14
N LEU A 196 -18.54 -4.46 -6.03
CA LEU A 196 -17.89 -5.63 -5.47
C LEU A 196 -18.91 -6.72 -5.10
N ARG A 197 -20.02 -6.37 -4.43
CA ARG A 197 -21.11 -7.31 -4.13
C ARG A 197 -21.65 -8.02 -5.37
N ARG A 198 -21.87 -7.28 -6.46
CA ARG A 198 -22.33 -7.87 -7.74
C ARG A 198 -21.32 -8.86 -8.32
N LYS A 199 -20.02 -8.58 -8.19
CA LYS A 199 -18.95 -9.47 -8.70
C LYS A 199 -18.76 -10.69 -7.81
N LEU A 200 -18.92 -10.54 -6.51
CA LEU A 200 -18.92 -11.65 -5.57
C LEU A 200 -20.10 -12.60 -5.83
N GLY A 201 -21.30 -12.07 -6.10
CA GLY A 201 -22.50 -12.88 -6.36
C GLY A 201 -23.16 -13.36 -5.08
N ASP A 202 -24.05 -14.35 -5.23
CA ASP A 202 -24.84 -14.94 -4.15
C ASP A 202 -24.16 -16.17 -3.52
N PRO A 203 -24.43 -16.45 -2.22
CA PRO A 203 -25.14 -15.61 -1.27
C PRO A 203 -24.36 -14.33 -0.92
N PRO A 204 -25.04 -13.25 -0.47
CA PRO A 204 -24.40 -11.99 -0.13
C PRO A 204 -23.32 -12.17 0.94
N LEU A 205 -22.10 -11.73 0.64
CA LEU A 205 -20.93 -11.91 1.51
C LEU A 205 -20.61 -10.68 2.34
N ILE A 206 -20.86 -9.48 1.81
CA ILE A 206 -20.57 -8.23 2.50
C ILE A 206 -21.84 -7.67 3.11
N GLU A 207 -21.88 -7.58 4.43
CA GLU A 207 -22.97 -6.93 5.17
C GLU A 207 -22.68 -5.43 5.35
N THR A 208 -23.73 -4.61 5.34
CA THR A 208 -23.67 -3.22 5.81
C THR A 208 -24.14 -3.17 7.26
N VAL A 209 -23.26 -2.74 8.15
CA VAL A 209 -23.60 -2.43 9.54
C VAL A 209 -23.95 -0.95 9.60
N THR A 210 -25.25 -0.65 9.71
CA THR A 210 -25.77 0.72 9.63
C THR A 210 -25.07 1.62 10.66
N GLY A 211 -24.56 2.76 10.21
CA GLY A 211 -23.84 3.72 11.04
C GLY A 211 -22.40 3.34 11.43
N ALA A 212 -21.93 2.10 11.12
CA ALA A 212 -20.63 1.61 11.51
C ALA A 212 -19.72 1.27 10.31
N GLY A 213 -20.24 0.63 9.25
CA GLY A 213 -19.41 0.27 8.10
C GLY A 213 -19.82 -1.03 7.41
N TYR A 214 -18.83 -1.84 7.04
CA TYR A 214 -18.98 -3.07 6.29
C TYR A 214 -18.20 -4.20 6.93
N ARG A 215 -18.68 -5.43 6.80
CA ARG A 215 -17.97 -6.63 7.22
C ARG A 215 -18.25 -7.81 6.30
N ILE A 216 -17.39 -8.80 6.31
CA ILE A 216 -17.66 -10.10 5.69
C ILE A 216 -18.45 -10.93 6.69
N VAL A 217 -19.56 -11.49 6.22
CA VAL A 217 -20.38 -12.40 7.02
C VAL A 217 -20.05 -13.83 6.66
N GLY A 218 -19.81 -14.59 7.68
CA GLY A 218 -19.91 -16.03 7.72
C GLY A 218 -18.75 -16.79 7.12
N GLY A 219 -18.37 -17.78 7.74
CA GLY A 219 -17.89 -19.06 7.35
C GLY A 219 -18.52 -20.06 8.26
#